data_5279c572d800634a3189f7a1a3c0220f
#
_entry.id   5279c572d800634a3189f7a1a3c0220f
#
_cell.length_a   1.000
_cell.length_b   1.000
_cell.length_c   1.000
_cell.angle_alpha   90.00
_cell.angle_beta   90.00
_cell.angle_gamma   90.00
#
_symmetry.space_group_name_H-M   'P 1'
#
loop_
_entity.id
_entity.type
_entity.pdbx_description
1 polymer ?
#
loop_
_entity_poly.entity_id
_entity_poly.type
_entity_poly.pdbx_seq_one_letter_code
_entity_poly.pdbx_strand_id
1 'polypeptide(L)'
;CYYDNIFISSNKIIFKNSIAVGVEENIIHSLNKNEVSLPENIKKQVKNRENVILFGDQISDLRMVDKTKHKNVFTVGFIANDDAEYIEDMNKNFDIVCNSSDSYSDIKKIIFG
;
A
#
# COMPACT_ATOMS: atom_id res chain seq x y z
N CYS A 1 -15.48 -10.39 6.36
CA CYS A 1 -16.01 -10.59 4.99
C CYS A 1 -14.97 -10.14 4.00
N TYR A 2 -14.50 -11.04 3.18
CA TYR A 2 -13.60 -10.68 2.08
C TYR A 2 -14.46 -10.58 0.81
N TYR A 3 -14.27 -9.52 0.07
CA TYR A 3 -14.85 -9.38 -1.28
C TYR A 3 -13.91 -10.07 -2.27
N ASP A 4 -14.44 -10.63 -3.34
CA ASP A 4 -13.68 -11.37 -4.35
C ASP A 4 -12.60 -10.54 -5.06
N ASN A 5 -12.69 -9.21 -4.97
CA ASN A 5 -11.73 -8.26 -5.54
C ASN A 5 -10.68 -7.76 -4.54
N ILE A 6 -10.63 -8.31 -3.32
CA ILE A 6 -9.63 -7.98 -2.30
C ILE A 6 -8.60 -9.10 -2.20
N PHE A 7 -7.34 -8.74 -2.38
CA PHE A 7 -6.20 -9.66 -2.25
C PHE A 7 -5.29 -9.21 -1.13
N ILE A 8 -4.95 -10.15 -0.25
CA ILE A 8 -4.01 -9.91 0.85
C ILE A 8 -2.68 -10.53 0.45
N SER A 9 -1.63 -9.68 0.39
CA SER A 9 -0.25 -10.12 0.21
C SER A 9 0.54 -9.73 1.46
N SER A 10 0.91 -10.71 2.25
CA SER A 10 1.61 -10.51 3.53
C SER A 10 2.53 -11.69 3.83
N ASN A 11 3.47 -11.48 4.74
CA ASN A 11 4.28 -12.56 5.26
C ASN A 11 3.43 -13.51 6.10
N LYS A 12 3.55 -14.81 5.86
CA LYS A 12 2.84 -15.84 6.61
C LYS A 12 3.79 -16.57 7.54
N ILE A 13 3.44 -16.61 8.81
CA ILE A 13 4.20 -17.33 9.82
C ILE A 13 3.82 -18.80 9.79
N ILE A 14 4.82 -19.67 9.78
CA ILE A 14 4.64 -21.12 9.85
C ILE A 14 4.64 -21.53 11.32
N PHE A 15 3.59 -22.22 11.74
CA PHE A 15 3.46 -22.75 13.10
C PHE A 15 3.56 -24.28 13.10
N LYS A 16 4.28 -24.83 14.07
CA LYS A 16 4.23 -26.25 14.45
C LYS A 16 3.93 -26.35 15.93
N ASN A 17 2.90 -27.13 16.30
CA ASN A 17 2.45 -27.27 17.70
C ASN A 17 2.31 -25.92 18.43
N SER A 18 1.66 -24.95 17.78
CA SER A 18 1.47 -23.57 18.30
C SER A 18 2.75 -22.77 18.53
N ILE A 19 3.89 -23.23 18.05
CA ILE A 19 5.17 -22.53 18.11
C ILE A 19 5.51 -22.00 16.71
N ALA A 20 5.84 -20.73 16.59
CA ALA A 20 6.34 -20.13 15.34
C ALA A 20 7.71 -20.72 15.00
N VAL A 21 7.84 -21.37 13.84
CA VAL A 21 9.05 -22.06 13.41
C VAL A 21 9.70 -21.43 12.19
N GLY A 22 9.03 -20.46 11.54
CA GLY A 22 9.57 -19.80 10.36
C GLY A 22 8.54 -18.91 9.67
N VAL A 23 8.92 -18.41 8.51
CA VAL A 23 8.08 -17.59 7.62
C VAL A 23 8.08 -18.27 6.25
N GLU A 24 6.95 -18.22 5.53
CA GLU A 24 6.89 -18.71 4.14
C GLU A 24 7.94 -18.01 3.25
N GLU A 25 8.35 -18.69 2.18
CA GLU A 25 9.28 -18.14 1.19
C GLU A 25 8.72 -16.86 0.55
N ASN A 26 9.62 -16.03 -0.01
CA ASN A 26 9.30 -14.72 -0.59
C ASN A 26 8.86 -13.67 0.45
N ILE A 27 9.69 -13.48 1.46
CA ILE A 27 9.47 -12.48 2.51
C ILE A 27 9.32 -11.09 1.88
N ILE A 28 8.20 -10.43 2.22
CA ILE A 28 7.92 -9.04 1.85
C ILE A 28 8.48 -8.12 2.94
N HIS A 29 9.27 -7.14 2.53
CA HIS A 29 9.85 -6.12 3.42
C HIS A 29 9.82 -4.75 2.72
N SER A 30 10.18 -3.68 3.42
CA SER A 30 10.09 -2.30 2.92
C SER A 30 10.82 -2.04 1.59
N LEU A 31 11.86 -2.81 1.27
CA LEU A 31 12.64 -2.63 0.04
C LEU A 31 12.09 -3.40 -1.16
N ASN A 32 11.30 -4.47 -0.95
CA ASN A 32 10.73 -5.29 -2.02
C ASN A 32 9.20 -5.26 -2.07
N LYS A 33 8.55 -4.45 -1.23
CA LYS A 33 7.10 -4.24 -1.21
C LYS A 33 6.68 -3.44 -2.44
N ASN A 34 6.54 -4.11 -3.59
CA ASN A 34 6.18 -3.51 -4.86
C ASN A 34 5.40 -4.49 -5.74
N GLU A 35 4.93 -4.02 -6.89
CA GLU A 35 4.14 -4.81 -7.84
C GLU A 35 4.86 -6.07 -8.35
N VAL A 36 6.20 -6.05 -8.40
CA VAL A 36 7.00 -7.21 -8.84
C VAL A 36 6.90 -8.36 -7.85
N SER A 37 6.69 -8.05 -6.57
CA SER A 37 6.56 -9.04 -5.49
C SER A 37 5.14 -9.63 -5.36
N LEU A 38 4.17 -9.14 -6.15
CA LEU A 38 2.83 -9.71 -6.16
C LEU A 38 2.82 -11.13 -6.73
N PRO A 39 1.93 -12.01 -6.24
CA PRO A 39 1.69 -13.31 -6.87
C PRO A 39 1.28 -13.17 -8.34
N GLU A 40 1.70 -14.10 -9.19
CA GLU A 40 1.49 -14.02 -10.66
C GLU A 40 0.01 -13.93 -11.06
N ASN A 41 -0.89 -14.57 -10.33
CA ASN A 41 -2.33 -14.48 -10.57
C ASN A 41 -2.87 -13.07 -10.33
N ILE A 42 -2.31 -12.34 -9.35
CA ILE A 42 -2.68 -10.96 -9.05
C ILE A 42 -2.04 -10.02 -10.06
N LYS A 43 -0.76 -10.21 -10.41
CA LYS A 43 -0.08 -9.43 -11.45
C LYS A 43 -0.88 -9.41 -12.76
N LYS A 44 -1.39 -10.57 -13.19
CA LYS A 44 -2.21 -10.69 -14.41
C LYS A 44 -3.49 -9.84 -14.32
N GLN A 45 -4.11 -9.76 -13.16
CA GLN A 45 -5.35 -8.99 -12.97
C GLN A 45 -5.11 -7.48 -12.94
N VAL A 46 -3.96 -7.03 -12.39
CA VAL A 46 -3.65 -5.60 -12.25
C VAL A 46 -2.91 -5.02 -13.46
N LYS A 47 -2.29 -5.87 -14.29
CA LYS A 47 -1.45 -5.46 -15.42
C LYS A 47 -2.10 -4.42 -16.36
N ASN A 48 -3.41 -4.54 -16.57
CA ASN A 48 -4.15 -3.67 -17.47
C ASN A 48 -4.93 -2.56 -16.75
N ARG A 49 -4.65 -2.35 -15.46
CA ARG A 49 -5.28 -1.27 -14.68
C ARG A 49 -4.53 0.03 -14.97
N GLU A 50 -5.20 0.95 -15.66
CA GLU A 50 -4.61 2.27 -15.99
C GLU A 50 -4.55 3.20 -14.79
N ASN A 51 -5.50 3.07 -13.86
CA ASN A 51 -5.64 3.95 -12.71
C ASN A 51 -5.30 3.20 -11.42
N VAL A 52 -4.46 3.80 -10.60
CA VAL A 52 -4.04 3.26 -9.31
C VAL A 52 -4.23 4.31 -8.23
N ILE A 53 -4.74 3.90 -7.08
CA ILE A 53 -4.72 4.69 -5.85
C ILE A 53 -3.83 3.95 -4.87
N LEU A 54 -2.81 4.63 -4.39
CA LEU A 54 -1.87 4.13 -3.39
C LEU A 54 -2.16 4.79 -2.05
N PHE A 55 -2.28 3.97 -1.01
CA PHE A 55 -2.35 4.41 0.38
C PHE A 55 -1.08 4.00 1.10
N GLY A 56 -0.47 4.91 1.84
CA GLY A 56 0.76 4.64 2.59
C GLY A 56 0.93 5.56 3.80
N ASP A 57 1.73 5.14 4.75
CA ASP A 57 2.10 5.92 5.94
C ASP A 57 3.58 6.29 5.97
N GLN A 58 4.33 5.88 4.96
CA GLN A 58 5.75 6.19 4.81
C GLN A 58 6.10 6.54 3.37
N ILE A 59 7.13 7.37 3.19
CA ILE A 59 7.65 7.73 1.85
C ILE A 59 8.08 6.48 1.06
N SER A 60 8.59 5.45 1.75
CA SER A 60 8.98 4.18 1.12
C SER A 60 7.81 3.46 0.44
N ASP A 61 6.56 3.70 0.88
CA ASP A 61 5.38 3.08 0.29
C ASP A 61 5.13 3.54 -1.15
N LEU A 62 5.63 4.72 -1.54
CA LEU A 62 5.56 5.20 -2.93
C LEU A 62 6.24 4.26 -3.93
N ARG A 63 7.15 3.40 -3.47
CA ARG A 63 7.81 2.38 -4.29
C ARG A 63 6.92 1.17 -4.57
N MET A 64 5.76 1.06 -3.92
CA MET A 64 4.83 -0.04 -4.15
C MET A 64 4.24 0.00 -5.56
N VAL A 65 4.15 1.19 -6.18
CA VAL A 65 3.59 1.40 -7.51
C VAL A 65 4.66 1.89 -8.47
N ASP A 66 4.78 1.22 -9.60
CA ASP A 66 5.61 1.68 -10.71
C ASP A 66 4.80 2.66 -11.57
N LYS A 67 5.03 3.96 -11.36
CA LYS A 67 4.34 5.04 -12.08
C LYS A 67 4.49 4.97 -13.60
N THR A 68 5.48 4.25 -14.12
CA THR A 68 5.69 4.11 -15.57
C THR A 68 4.74 3.10 -16.21
N LYS A 69 4.13 2.23 -15.41
CA LYS A 69 3.22 1.17 -15.88
C LYS A 69 1.75 1.57 -15.87
N HIS A 70 1.43 2.68 -15.21
CA HIS A 70 0.06 3.15 -15.04
C HIS A 70 -0.12 4.55 -15.62
N LYS A 71 -1.30 4.81 -16.15
CA LYS A 71 -1.63 6.10 -16.75
C LYS A 71 -1.84 7.18 -15.69
N ASN A 72 -2.55 6.83 -14.64
CA ASN A 72 -2.84 7.72 -13.52
C ASN A 72 -2.51 7.00 -12.19
N VAL A 73 -1.68 7.63 -11.38
CA VAL A 73 -1.37 7.18 -10.03
C VAL A 73 -1.70 8.31 -9.07
N PHE A 74 -2.60 8.05 -8.14
CA PHE A 74 -2.99 8.99 -7.09
C PHE A 74 -2.54 8.45 -5.74
N THR A 75 -1.86 9.27 -4.95
CA THR A 75 -1.23 8.84 -3.70
C THR A 75 -1.82 9.55 -2.50
N VAL A 76 -2.18 8.79 -1.49
CA VAL A 76 -2.75 9.26 -0.22
C VAL A 76 -1.84 8.83 0.93
N GLY A 77 -1.26 9.81 1.60
CA GLY A 77 -0.42 9.60 2.77
C GLY A 77 -1.21 9.72 4.08
N PHE A 78 -0.89 8.88 5.05
CA PHE A 78 -1.46 8.97 6.40
C PHE A 78 -0.38 9.36 7.41
N ILE A 79 -0.60 10.45 8.14
CA ILE A 79 0.29 10.91 9.20
C ILE A 79 -0.17 10.31 10.52
N ALA A 80 0.76 9.64 11.21
CA ALA A 80 0.50 9.01 12.51
C ALA A 80 1.20 9.72 13.67
N ASN A 81 2.04 10.74 13.40
CA ASN A 81 2.77 11.49 14.42
C ASN A 81 2.86 12.98 14.06
N ASP A 82 3.28 13.79 15.01
CA ASP A 82 3.37 15.26 14.90
C ASP A 82 4.78 15.77 14.57
N ASP A 83 5.66 14.92 14.05
CA ASP A 83 7.01 15.31 13.62
C ASP A 83 6.93 16.23 12.41
N ALA A 84 7.43 17.46 12.55
CA ALA A 84 7.27 18.48 11.52
C ALA A 84 8.05 18.17 10.23
N GLU A 85 9.23 17.58 10.33
CA GLU A 85 10.04 17.20 9.17
C GLU A 85 9.36 16.05 8.40
N TYR A 86 8.86 15.05 9.13
CA TYR A 86 8.10 13.94 8.54
C TYR A 86 6.83 14.43 7.83
N ILE A 87 6.07 15.34 8.47
CA ILE A 87 4.85 15.92 7.87
C ILE A 87 5.18 16.69 6.59
N GLU A 88 6.26 17.49 6.61
CA GLU A 88 6.70 18.24 5.44
C GLU A 88 7.09 17.30 4.28
N ASP A 89 7.82 16.24 4.56
CA ASP A 89 8.21 15.24 3.58
C ASP A 89 7.01 14.48 3.01
N MET A 90 6.05 14.11 3.83
CA MET A 90 4.80 13.49 3.38
C MET A 90 4.04 14.42 2.44
N ASN A 91 3.86 15.69 2.80
CA ASN A 91 3.17 16.68 1.96
C ASN A 91 3.88 16.98 0.62
N LYS A 92 5.20 16.84 0.56
CA LYS A 92 5.97 16.99 -0.70
C LYS A 92 5.82 15.81 -1.64
N ASN A 93 5.58 14.62 -1.13
CA ASN A 93 5.70 13.39 -1.89
C ASN A 93 4.35 12.71 -2.20
N PHE A 94 3.32 12.92 -1.39
CA PHE A 94 1.97 12.41 -1.62
C PHE A 94 1.07 13.49 -2.21
N ASP A 95 0.11 13.10 -3.05
CA ASP A 95 -0.87 14.02 -3.65
C ASP A 95 -1.83 14.59 -2.61
N ILE A 96 -2.21 13.77 -1.62
CA ILE A 96 -3.00 14.18 -0.45
C ILE A 96 -2.40 13.54 0.80
N VAL A 97 -2.42 14.30 1.89
CA VAL A 97 -1.99 13.84 3.21
C VAL A 97 -3.13 14.05 4.21
N CYS A 98 -3.46 13.01 4.96
CA CYS A 98 -4.51 12.99 5.97
C CYS A 98 -3.95 12.52 7.31
N ASN A 99 -4.56 12.95 8.42
CA ASN A 99 -4.26 12.34 9.71
C ASN A 99 -4.83 10.92 9.78
N SER A 100 -4.13 10.01 10.44
CA SER A 100 -4.59 8.64 10.61
C SER A 100 -5.89 8.52 11.42
N SER A 101 -6.23 9.56 12.19
CA SER A 101 -7.49 9.69 12.95
C SER A 101 -8.65 10.23 12.13
N ASP A 102 -8.39 10.77 10.93
CA ASP A 102 -9.43 11.35 10.10
C ASP A 102 -10.35 10.28 9.51
N SER A 103 -11.59 10.64 9.28
CA SER A 103 -12.57 9.74 8.67
C SER A 103 -12.24 9.49 7.19
N TYR A 104 -12.32 8.24 6.75
CA TYR A 104 -12.26 7.88 5.33
C TYR A 104 -13.37 8.51 4.47
N SER A 105 -14.39 9.12 5.09
CA SER A 105 -15.50 9.76 4.38
C SER A 105 -15.03 10.90 3.48
N ASP A 106 -14.04 11.67 3.90
CA ASP A 106 -13.53 12.80 3.14
C ASP A 106 -12.63 12.32 1.98
N ILE A 107 -11.80 11.32 2.22
CA ILE A 107 -11.04 10.64 1.16
C ILE A 107 -11.98 10.06 0.10
N LYS A 108 -13.07 9.42 0.53
CA LYS A 108 -14.07 8.86 -0.37
C LYS A 108 -14.72 9.94 -1.25
N LYS A 109 -15.03 11.11 -0.71
CA LYS A 109 -15.57 12.24 -1.47
C LYS A 109 -14.59 12.76 -2.52
N ILE A 110 -13.30 12.83 -2.18
CA ILE A 110 -12.24 13.30 -3.10
C ILE A 110 -12.07 12.33 -4.27
N ILE A 111 -12.09 11.02 -4.00
CA ILE A 111 -11.82 9.99 -5.00
C ILE A 111 -13.06 9.67 -5.85
N PHE A 112 -14.23 9.64 -5.26
CA PHE A 112 -15.47 9.15 -5.91
C PHE A 112 -16.55 10.22 -6.09
N GLY A 113 -16.33 11.39 -5.60
CA GLY A 113 -17.26 12.51 -5.72
C GLY A 113 -18.40 12.49 -4.68
#